data_cc6ca8bd8ed8d212243b06d7cb73a681
#
_entry.id   cc6ca8bd8ed8d212243b06d7cb73a681
#
_cell.length_a   1.000
_cell.length_b   1.000
_cell.length_c   1.000
_cell.angle_alpha   90.00
_cell.angle_beta   90.00
_cell.angle_gamma   90.00
#
_symmetry.space_group_name_H-M   'P 1'
#
loop_
_entity.id
_entity.type
_entity.pdbx_description
1 polymer ?
#
loop_
_entity_poly.entity_id
_entity_poly.type
_entity_poly.pdbx_seq_one_letter_code
_entity_poly.pdbx_strand_id
1 'polypeptide(L)'
;SRPTLPGDPAVRIGMVGYFPPLAEKFLQQGFSITVIEKQPARVPAAPGLEVFTTPEALAECGYVICTASTLINNTIEQILRAVRPQTSVNLFGPSASGLPDLLFARGASVAGIVIDRVGQLREALASGAPWGSCGRKYQLSPGNYPGVEQLLERIG
;
A
#
# COMPACT_ATOMS: atom_id res chain seq x y z
N SER A 1 13.74 9.23 4.16
CA SER A 1 12.57 10.02 3.75
C SER A 1 11.31 9.17 3.93
N ARG A 2 10.28 9.78 4.46
CA ARG A 2 8.99 9.15 4.75
C ARG A 2 8.22 8.95 3.45
N PRO A 3 7.42 7.87 3.30
CA PRO A 3 6.48 7.79 2.20
C PRO A 3 5.54 8.99 2.30
N THR A 4 5.51 9.80 1.24
CA THR A 4 4.59 10.92 1.16
C THR A 4 3.25 10.36 0.70
N LEU A 5 2.26 10.42 1.55
CA LEU A 5 0.89 10.13 1.16
C LEU A 5 0.39 11.24 0.22
N PRO A 6 -0.53 10.92 -0.70
CA PRO A 6 -1.06 11.94 -1.59
C PRO A 6 -1.81 13.00 -0.77
N GLY A 7 -1.46 14.28 -0.97
CA GLY A 7 -2.15 15.40 -0.35
C GLY A 7 -3.38 15.86 -1.14
N ASP A 8 -3.57 15.34 -2.35
CA ASP A 8 -4.67 15.73 -3.25
C ASP A 8 -5.75 14.63 -3.27
N PRO A 9 -6.98 14.88 -2.78
CA PRO A 9 -8.08 13.92 -2.84
C PRO A 9 -8.50 13.50 -4.24
N ALA A 10 -8.10 14.24 -5.28
CA ALA A 10 -8.30 13.83 -6.67
C ALA A 10 -7.48 12.59 -7.07
N VAL A 11 -6.43 12.28 -6.31
CA VAL A 11 -5.64 11.07 -6.51
C VAL A 11 -6.42 9.86 -6.00
N ARG A 12 -6.72 8.91 -6.89
CA ARG A 12 -7.37 7.66 -6.51
C ARG A 12 -6.38 6.74 -5.79
N ILE A 13 -6.81 6.20 -4.66
CA ILE A 13 -6.03 5.26 -3.86
C ILE A 13 -6.35 3.83 -4.30
N GLY A 14 -5.33 3.03 -4.59
CA GLY A 14 -5.44 1.59 -4.74
C GLY A 14 -5.05 0.88 -3.43
N MET A 15 -5.81 -0.12 -3.04
CA MET A 15 -5.54 -0.91 -1.84
C MET A 15 -5.59 -2.39 -2.20
N VAL A 16 -4.46 -3.07 -2.11
CA VAL A 16 -4.39 -4.51 -2.37
C VAL A 16 -4.49 -5.27 -1.05
N GLY A 17 -5.64 -5.91 -0.86
CA GLY A 17 -6.13 -6.37 0.43
C GLY A 17 -6.87 -5.26 1.17
N TYR A 18 -7.96 -5.60 1.82
CA TYR A 18 -8.80 -4.61 2.50
C TYR A 18 -8.29 -4.32 3.93
N PHE A 19 -8.02 -3.03 4.19
CA PHE A 19 -7.61 -2.51 5.50
C PHE A 19 -8.66 -1.55 6.03
N PRO A 20 -9.64 -2.01 6.82
CA PRO A 20 -10.76 -1.17 7.25
C PRO A 20 -10.35 0.17 7.85
N PRO A 21 -9.47 0.25 8.87
CA PRO A 21 -9.13 1.53 9.49
C PRO A 21 -8.50 2.54 8.52
N LEU A 22 -7.69 2.04 7.57
CA LEU A 22 -7.03 2.89 6.59
C LEU A 22 -8.00 3.33 5.50
N ALA A 23 -8.87 2.41 5.03
CA ALA A 23 -9.91 2.72 4.07
C ALA A 23 -10.88 3.79 4.60
N GLU A 24 -11.35 3.62 5.83
CA GLU A 24 -12.24 4.59 6.49
C GLU A 24 -11.63 5.98 6.55
N LYS A 25 -10.35 6.07 6.91
CA LYS A 25 -9.64 7.36 7.00
C LYS A 25 -9.51 8.04 5.65
N PHE A 26 -9.14 7.32 4.60
CA PHE A 26 -9.07 7.89 3.24
C PHE A 26 -10.44 8.37 2.76
N LEU A 27 -11.49 7.59 3.00
CA LEU A 27 -12.86 7.98 2.64
C LEU A 27 -13.30 9.25 3.40
N GLN A 28 -12.99 9.36 4.70
CA GLN A 28 -13.26 10.55 5.51
C GLN A 28 -12.55 11.79 4.98
N GLN A 29 -11.37 11.62 4.36
CA GLN A 29 -10.61 12.70 3.75
C GLN A 29 -11.02 13.00 2.30
N GLY A 30 -12.04 12.34 1.79
CA GLY A 30 -12.60 12.58 0.45
C GLY A 30 -11.90 11.82 -0.68
N PHE A 31 -10.97 10.90 -0.37
CA PHE A 31 -10.36 10.05 -1.40
C PHE A 31 -11.34 9.01 -1.92
N SER A 32 -11.21 8.68 -3.21
CA SER A 32 -11.81 7.48 -3.79
C SER A 32 -10.84 6.31 -3.70
N ILE A 33 -11.36 5.13 -3.33
CA ILE A 33 -10.55 3.94 -3.12
C ILE A 33 -10.97 2.83 -4.06
N THR A 34 -10.00 2.20 -4.72
CA THR A 34 -10.13 0.96 -5.46
C THR A 34 -9.47 -0.16 -4.63
N VAL A 35 -10.27 -1.10 -4.17
CA VAL A 35 -9.79 -2.27 -3.40
C VAL A 35 -9.67 -3.47 -4.32
N ILE A 36 -8.53 -4.13 -4.29
CA ILE A 36 -8.34 -5.45 -4.90
C ILE A 36 -8.42 -6.49 -3.78
N GLU A 37 -9.46 -7.32 -3.82
CA GLU A 37 -9.70 -8.32 -2.79
C GLU A 37 -10.22 -9.62 -3.43
N LYS A 38 -9.59 -10.75 -3.08
CA LYS A 38 -9.97 -12.08 -3.60
C LYS A 38 -11.37 -12.51 -3.12
N GLN A 39 -11.80 -11.99 -1.98
CA GLN A 39 -13.10 -12.27 -1.38
C GLN A 39 -13.89 -10.95 -1.22
N PRO A 40 -14.50 -10.43 -2.28
CA PRO A 40 -15.18 -9.12 -2.28
C PRO A 40 -16.25 -8.97 -1.19
N ALA A 41 -16.90 -10.06 -0.81
CA ALA A 41 -17.91 -10.06 0.24
C ALA A 41 -17.38 -9.61 1.63
N ARG A 42 -16.06 -9.60 1.83
CA ARG A 42 -15.44 -9.09 3.07
C ARG A 42 -15.35 -7.57 3.13
N VAL A 43 -15.57 -6.90 2.01
CA VAL A 43 -15.46 -5.44 1.92
C VAL A 43 -16.85 -4.85 1.99
N PRO A 44 -17.16 -4.05 3.02
CA PRO A 44 -18.46 -3.40 3.13
C PRO A 44 -18.62 -2.35 2.01
N ALA A 45 -19.84 -2.23 1.51
CA ALA A 45 -20.17 -1.17 0.56
C ALA A 45 -20.07 0.20 1.25
N ALA A 46 -19.39 1.14 0.61
CA ALA A 46 -19.28 2.52 1.07
C ALA A 46 -19.17 3.48 -0.12
N PRO A 47 -19.71 4.70 -0.02
CA PRO A 47 -19.52 5.72 -1.05
C PRO A 47 -18.03 6.01 -1.26
N GLY A 48 -17.61 6.04 -2.53
CA GLY A 48 -16.21 6.28 -2.89
C GLY A 48 -15.29 5.06 -2.81
N LEU A 49 -15.83 3.88 -2.45
CA LEU A 49 -15.09 2.62 -2.39
C LEU A 49 -15.63 1.66 -3.45
N GLU A 50 -14.73 1.19 -4.32
CA GLU A 50 -15.02 0.17 -5.33
C GLU A 50 -14.16 -1.06 -5.10
N VAL A 51 -14.71 -2.25 -5.30
CA VAL A 51 -14.03 -3.52 -5.06
C VAL A 51 -13.92 -4.32 -6.34
N PHE A 52 -12.73 -4.83 -6.60
CA PHE A 52 -12.42 -5.66 -7.75
C PHE A 52 -11.63 -6.88 -7.32
N THR A 53 -11.64 -7.92 -8.14
CA THR A 53 -10.89 -9.16 -7.90
C THR A 53 -9.58 -9.22 -8.66
N THR A 54 -9.37 -8.32 -9.62
CA THR A 54 -8.20 -8.31 -10.51
C THR A 54 -7.44 -6.99 -10.43
N PRO A 55 -6.11 -7.01 -10.56
CA PRO A 55 -5.27 -5.82 -10.37
C PRO A 55 -5.39 -4.78 -11.50
N GLU A 56 -6.00 -5.11 -12.64
CA GLU A 56 -6.18 -4.18 -13.76
C GLU A 56 -6.94 -2.91 -13.37
N ALA A 57 -7.83 -3.02 -12.38
CA ALA A 57 -8.56 -1.88 -11.82
C ALA A 57 -7.66 -0.82 -11.16
N LEU A 58 -6.38 -1.14 -10.87
CA LEU A 58 -5.40 -0.20 -10.33
C LEU A 58 -4.86 0.79 -11.37
N ALA A 59 -5.18 0.61 -12.65
CA ALA A 59 -4.68 1.48 -13.72
C ALA A 59 -5.03 2.96 -13.52
N GLU A 60 -6.13 3.26 -12.85
CA GLU A 60 -6.56 4.63 -12.56
C GLU A 60 -6.02 5.17 -11.21
N CYS A 61 -5.30 4.35 -10.45
CA CYS A 61 -4.77 4.75 -9.15
C CYS A 61 -3.42 5.47 -9.30
N GLY A 62 -3.28 6.60 -8.60
CA GLY A 62 -2.00 7.31 -8.52
C GLY A 62 -1.14 6.89 -7.32
N TYR A 63 -1.77 6.25 -6.36
CA TYR A 63 -1.11 5.76 -5.14
C TYR A 63 -1.66 4.39 -4.77
N VAL A 64 -0.79 3.41 -4.59
CA VAL A 64 -1.18 2.03 -4.30
C VAL A 64 -0.51 1.55 -3.02
N ILE A 65 -1.31 0.93 -2.17
CA ILE A 65 -0.91 0.33 -0.90
C ILE A 65 -1.07 -1.19 -1.01
N CYS A 66 0.00 -1.93 -0.75
CA CYS A 66 0.02 -3.39 -0.77
C CYS A 66 0.55 -3.94 0.54
N THR A 67 0.06 -5.09 0.96
CA THR A 67 0.70 -5.85 2.04
C THR A 67 1.93 -6.60 1.55
N ALA A 68 2.82 -6.93 2.48
CA ALA A 68 3.97 -7.78 2.17
C ALA A 68 3.56 -9.19 1.72
N SER A 69 2.36 -9.65 2.06
CA SER A 69 1.82 -10.92 1.57
C SER A 69 1.66 -10.97 0.04
N THR A 70 1.55 -9.82 -0.63
CA THR A 70 1.54 -9.76 -2.09
C THR A 70 2.85 -10.23 -2.71
N LEU A 71 3.97 -10.11 -1.98
CA LEU A 71 5.27 -10.63 -2.41
C LEU A 71 5.34 -12.16 -2.34
N ILE A 72 4.73 -12.75 -1.31
CA ILE A 72 4.72 -14.21 -1.10
C ILE A 72 3.92 -14.92 -2.18
N ASN A 73 2.86 -14.30 -2.67
CA ASN A 73 1.93 -14.90 -3.63
C ASN A 73 2.23 -14.56 -5.09
N ASN A 74 3.41 -14.04 -5.41
CA ASN A 74 3.79 -13.55 -6.75
C ASN A 74 2.83 -12.48 -7.34
N THR A 75 1.99 -11.90 -6.50
CA THR A 75 0.97 -10.93 -6.93
C THR A 75 1.58 -9.57 -7.23
N ILE A 76 2.75 -9.26 -6.69
CA ILE A 76 3.43 -7.96 -6.89
C ILE A 76 3.72 -7.68 -8.36
N GLU A 77 4.11 -8.69 -9.13
CA GLU A 77 4.39 -8.52 -10.56
C GLU A 77 3.11 -8.13 -11.33
N GLN A 78 1.99 -8.74 -11.01
CA GLN A 78 0.69 -8.41 -11.61
C GLN A 78 0.26 -6.98 -11.25
N ILE A 79 0.47 -6.56 -10.01
CA ILE A 79 0.19 -5.20 -9.55
C ILE A 79 1.05 -4.20 -10.31
N LEU A 80 2.35 -4.44 -10.42
CA LEU A 80 3.27 -3.54 -11.11
C LEU A 80 2.99 -3.43 -12.62
N ARG A 81 2.47 -4.48 -13.24
CA ARG A 81 2.01 -4.43 -14.64
C ARG A 81 0.71 -3.64 -14.82
N ALA A 82 -0.14 -3.66 -13.81
CA ALA A 82 -1.45 -3.00 -13.86
C ALA A 82 -1.37 -1.49 -13.63
N VAL A 83 -0.41 -1.02 -12.84
CA VAL A 83 -0.26 0.40 -12.50
C VAL A 83 0.49 1.18 -13.57
N ARG A 84 0.27 2.49 -13.61
CA ARG A 84 1.03 3.40 -14.49
C ARG A 84 2.47 3.57 -13.97
N PRO A 85 3.43 3.92 -14.85
CA PRO A 85 4.83 4.11 -14.44
C PRO A 85 5.04 5.14 -13.33
N GLN A 86 4.19 6.18 -13.29
CA GLN A 86 4.23 7.25 -12.29
C GLN A 86 3.50 6.92 -11.00
N THR A 87 2.76 5.80 -10.92
CA THR A 87 2.03 5.41 -9.72
C THR A 87 3.01 5.07 -8.58
N SER A 88 2.78 5.66 -7.42
CA SER A 88 3.52 5.30 -6.20
C SER A 88 2.98 3.99 -5.64
N VAL A 89 3.83 2.96 -5.58
CA VAL A 89 3.49 1.66 -5.01
C VAL A 89 4.22 1.49 -3.69
N ASN A 90 3.45 1.29 -2.62
CA ASN A 90 3.95 1.20 -1.25
C ASN A 90 3.64 -0.18 -0.68
N LEU A 91 4.68 -0.85 -0.22
CA LEU A 91 4.56 -2.15 0.42
C LEU A 91 4.60 -1.97 1.94
N PHE A 92 3.57 -2.45 2.60
CA PHE A 92 3.51 -2.52 4.04
C PHE A 92 3.71 -3.97 4.48
N GLY A 93 4.73 -4.19 5.29
CA GLY A 93 4.98 -5.46 5.95
C GLY A 93 5.00 -5.29 7.45
N PRO A 94 4.92 -6.36 8.20
CA PRO A 94 4.74 -7.75 7.82
C PRO A 94 3.30 -8.07 7.46
N SER A 95 3.07 -9.22 6.85
CA SER A 95 1.75 -9.74 6.47
C SER A 95 0.78 -9.97 7.62
N ALA A 96 1.19 -9.64 8.83
CA ALA A 96 0.32 -9.67 9.98
C ALA A 96 -0.77 -8.61 9.82
N SER A 97 -1.99 -9.00 10.01
CA SER A 97 -3.22 -8.23 9.91
C SER A 97 -3.34 -7.11 10.95
N GLY A 98 -2.26 -6.35 11.21
CA GLY A 98 -2.22 -5.34 12.25
C GLY A 98 -1.52 -4.05 11.85
N LEU A 99 -1.98 -2.95 12.42
CA LEU A 99 -1.27 -1.69 12.43
C LEU A 99 0.05 -1.84 13.22
N PRO A 100 1.10 -1.08 12.89
CA PRO A 100 2.37 -1.13 13.61
C PRO A 100 2.23 -1.07 15.13
N ASP A 101 1.27 -0.30 15.63
CA ASP A 101 0.94 -0.17 17.05
C ASP A 101 0.69 -1.52 17.73
N LEU A 102 -0.08 -2.40 17.08
CA LEU A 102 -0.37 -3.74 17.62
C LEU A 102 0.86 -4.66 17.63
N LEU A 103 1.73 -4.50 16.64
CA LEU A 103 2.97 -5.26 16.54
C LEU A 103 3.98 -4.78 17.57
N PHE A 104 4.07 -3.46 17.78
CA PHE A 104 4.93 -2.87 18.81
C PHE A 104 4.48 -3.27 20.22
N ALA A 105 3.16 -3.32 20.47
CA ALA A 105 2.62 -3.83 21.74
C ALA A 105 3.05 -5.29 22.03
N ARG A 106 3.39 -6.05 20.99
CA ARG A 106 3.91 -7.43 21.08
C ARG A 106 5.42 -7.53 20.99
N GLY A 107 6.13 -6.39 21.05
CA GLY A 107 7.59 -6.35 20.98
C GLY A 107 8.18 -6.60 19.58
N ALA A 108 7.36 -6.60 18.53
CA ALA A 108 7.83 -6.76 17.16
C ALA A 108 8.22 -5.40 16.54
N SER A 109 9.21 -5.40 15.66
CA SER A 109 9.53 -4.28 14.79
C SER A 109 8.88 -4.50 13.41
N VAL A 110 8.61 -3.41 12.71
CA VAL A 110 8.04 -3.43 11.36
C VAL A 110 9.10 -2.94 10.39
N ALA A 111 9.33 -3.71 9.34
CA ALA A 111 10.19 -3.31 8.24
C ALA A 111 9.41 -3.38 6.92
N GLY A 112 9.72 -2.47 6.03
CA GLY A 112 9.06 -2.42 4.73
C GLY A 112 9.95 -1.81 3.66
N ILE A 113 9.45 -1.80 2.45
CA ILE A 113 10.11 -1.18 1.29
C ILE A 113 9.11 -0.28 0.60
N VAL A 114 9.51 0.95 0.35
CA VAL A 114 8.80 1.86 -0.54
C VAL A 114 9.43 1.75 -1.92
N ILE A 115 8.65 1.33 -2.89
CA ILE A 115 9.09 1.29 -4.29
C ILE A 115 8.92 2.68 -4.90
N ASP A 116 10.02 3.33 -5.17
CA ASP A 116 10.05 4.67 -5.77
C ASP A 116 10.53 4.67 -7.23
N ARG A 117 10.97 3.51 -7.73
CA ARG A 117 11.47 3.30 -9.10
C ARG A 117 10.77 2.14 -9.78
N VAL A 118 9.48 2.30 -10.04
CA VAL A 118 8.60 1.25 -10.60
C VAL A 118 9.10 0.74 -11.95
N GLY A 119 9.59 1.64 -12.83
CA GLY A 119 10.15 1.25 -14.13
C GLY A 119 11.35 0.31 -13.99
N GLN A 120 12.30 0.65 -13.14
CA GLN A 120 13.48 -0.18 -12.87
C GLN A 120 13.09 -1.52 -12.21
N LEU A 121 12.08 -1.50 -11.33
CA LEU A 121 11.60 -2.73 -10.73
C LEU A 121 10.99 -3.68 -11.78
N ARG A 122 10.21 -3.15 -12.73
CA ARG A 122 9.67 -3.95 -13.85
C ARG A 122 10.78 -4.60 -14.68
N GLU A 123 11.81 -3.83 -15.02
CA GLU A 123 12.96 -4.34 -15.78
C GLU A 123 13.71 -5.42 -15.00
N ALA A 124 13.95 -5.20 -13.70
CA ALA A 124 14.62 -6.17 -12.84
C ALA A 124 13.82 -7.47 -12.73
N LEU A 125 12.50 -7.40 -12.52
CA LEU A 125 11.64 -8.58 -12.45
C LEU A 125 11.60 -9.32 -13.80
N ALA A 126 11.52 -8.61 -14.92
CA ALA A 126 11.48 -9.22 -16.25
C ALA A 126 12.78 -9.93 -16.60
N SER A 127 13.94 -9.43 -16.14
CA SER A 127 15.26 -9.99 -16.37
C SER A 127 15.74 -10.98 -15.30
N GLY A 128 14.97 -11.16 -14.21
CA GLY A 128 15.41 -11.96 -13.07
C GLY A 128 16.54 -11.32 -12.26
N ALA A 129 16.80 -10.02 -12.46
CA ALA A 129 17.84 -9.28 -11.74
C ALA A 129 17.41 -8.94 -10.29
N PRO A 130 18.37 -8.69 -9.39
CA PRO A 130 18.08 -8.22 -8.04
C PRO A 130 17.34 -6.87 -8.07
N TRP A 131 16.20 -6.80 -7.40
CA TRP A 131 15.34 -5.60 -7.38
C TRP A 131 15.44 -4.76 -6.11
N GLY A 132 16.23 -5.18 -5.13
CA GLY A 132 16.34 -4.50 -3.83
C GLY A 132 16.81 -3.03 -3.91
N SER A 133 17.44 -2.63 -5.02
CA SER A 133 17.83 -1.24 -5.28
C SER A 133 16.70 -0.37 -5.85
N CYS A 134 15.58 -0.98 -6.24
CA CYS A 134 14.46 -0.26 -6.86
C CYS A 134 13.55 0.43 -5.84
N GLY A 135 13.85 0.32 -4.57
CA GLY A 135 13.09 0.95 -3.50
C GLY A 135 13.96 1.31 -2.30
N ARG A 136 13.35 2.06 -1.39
CA ARG A 136 13.95 2.43 -0.12
C ARG A 136 13.41 1.56 0.99
N LYS A 137 14.32 0.90 1.70
CA LYS A 137 13.97 0.15 2.91
C LYS A 137 13.73 1.12 4.06
N TYR A 138 12.74 0.84 4.87
CA TYR A 138 12.51 1.52 6.14
C TYR A 138 12.27 0.50 7.25
N GLN A 139 12.62 0.88 8.45
CA GLN A 139 12.31 0.12 9.65
C GLN A 139 11.58 1.05 10.61
N LEU A 140 10.45 0.58 11.10
CA LEU A 140 9.66 1.25 12.11
C LEU A 140 9.84 0.55 13.45
N SER A 141 10.02 1.35 14.47
CA SER A 141 10.10 0.92 15.86
C SER A 141 9.30 1.90 16.74
N PRO A 142 8.98 1.56 17.98
CA PRO A 142 8.30 2.50 18.87
C PRO A 142 8.98 3.86 18.98
N GLY A 143 10.31 3.90 18.83
CA GLY A 143 11.09 5.15 18.95
C GLY A 143 11.07 6.05 17.72
N ASN A 144 10.78 5.52 16.52
CA ASN A 144 10.78 6.29 15.28
C ASN A 144 9.43 6.33 14.56
N TYR A 145 8.44 5.66 15.11
CA TYR A 145 7.08 5.64 14.59
C TYR A 145 6.16 6.53 15.45
N PRO A 146 5.59 7.58 14.88
CA PRO A 146 4.82 8.56 15.65
C PRO A 146 3.43 8.08 16.08
N GLY A 147 3.03 6.88 15.70
CA GLY A 147 1.67 6.36 15.87
C GLY A 147 0.78 6.65 14.66
N VAL A 148 -0.23 5.80 14.47
CA VAL A 148 -1.15 5.92 13.34
C VAL A 148 -1.91 7.25 13.37
N GLU A 149 -2.32 7.72 14.55
CA GLU A 149 -3.06 8.96 14.70
C GLU A 149 -2.25 10.17 14.22
N GLN A 150 -0.99 10.30 14.67
CA GLN A 150 -0.13 11.40 14.21
C GLN A 150 0.21 11.31 12.71
N LEU A 151 0.29 10.09 12.16
CA LEU A 151 0.46 9.94 10.71
C LEU A 151 -0.77 10.41 9.96
N LEU A 152 -1.95 10.16 10.49
CA LEU A 152 -3.22 10.55 9.89
C LEU A 152 -3.46 12.06 10.00
N GLU A 153 -3.09 12.70 11.11
CA GLU A 153 -3.13 14.17 11.27
C GLU A 153 -2.24 14.90 10.26
N ARG A 154 -1.17 14.26 9.77
CA ARG A 154 -0.26 14.86 8.77
C ARG A 154 -0.74 14.70 7.33
N ILE A 155 -1.82 13.96 7.11
CA ILE A 155 -2.46 13.76 5.81
C ILE A 155 -3.57 14.79 5.59
N GLY A 156 -4.05 15.40 6.70
CA GLY A 156 -5.08 16.44 6.71
C GLY A 156 -4.58 17.82 6.29
#